data_d3108a3e9e609482ec433c6ab046c7d3
#
_entry.id   d3108a3e9e609482ec433c6ab046c7d3
#
_cell.length_a   1.000
_cell.length_b   1.000
_cell.length_c   1.000
_cell.angle_alpha   90.00
_cell.angle_beta   90.00
_cell.angle_gamma   90.00
#
_symmetry.space_group_name_H-M   'P 1'
#
loop_
_entity.id
_entity.type
_entity.pdbx_description
1 polymer ?
#
loop_
_entity_poly.entity_id
_entity_poly.type
_entity_poly.pdbx_seq_one_letter_code
_entity_poly.pdbx_strand_id
1 'polypeptide(L)'
;MKLKKIYNRIKFISRTPVEVSKIVRGESYYPEKKRKSSPTIFLDNLLWIIKNKEINYFYNSNGLDIKNWRTPDEFLPDMKFRKERELGNSCKNEKFNYNYIAMLRDKYVFASYLSYVIGEDKVVPTIALYNNGEVYLLGERIYISLEDFLKEDTKVFCKIINGEGSEEVFIVEKKEGDYFVNNEKTTLSELESKMQDSKFIFQDVIQQHELLNKINNSSVNTIRITTVRGISGKINVLNSFLRLGSTKDSFVDNVKTGGLAVGIDDNGVLRKYGFYDVPFGTKVDRHPISNTVFEGYQLPYWDEVKDLVEKAHKQFYYVQSIGWDVAITPNGPILIEGNDNWGSIPSQIVEGGLKEKWYELKNG
;
A
#
# COMPACT_ATOMS: atom_id res chain seq x y z
N MET A 1 -24.11 22.71 7.81
CA MET A 1 -23.82 21.27 8.02
C MET A 1 -25.01 20.34 7.69
N LYS A 2 -26.24 20.59 8.14
CA LYS A 2 -27.44 19.74 7.85
C LYS A 2 -27.77 19.63 6.35
N LEU A 3 -27.77 20.73 5.57
CA LEU A 3 -28.07 20.73 4.14
C LEU A 3 -27.09 19.89 3.33
N LYS A 4 -25.79 19.92 3.62
CA LYS A 4 -24.76 19.08 2.95
C LYS A 4 -24.99 17.58 3.22
N LYS A 5 -25.43 17.21 4.43
CA LYS A 5 -25.79 15.82 4.76
C LYS A 5 -27.03 15.35 3.98
N ILE A 6 -28.05 16.20 3.87
CA ILE A 6 -29.28 15.89 3.10
C ILE A 6 -28.92 15.74 1.61
N TYR A 7 -28.19 16.68 1.03
CA TYR A 7 -27.73 16.60 -0.37
C TYR A 7 -26.96 15.30 -0.65
N ASN A 8 -25.98 14.95 0.20
CA ASN A 8 -25.20 13.72 0.03
C ASN A 8 -26.08 12.47 0.13
N ARG A 9 -27.10 12.47 0.99
CA ARG A 9 -28.05 11.36 1.12
C ARG A 9 -28.93 11.21 -0.11
N ILE A 10 -29.44 12.31 -0.67
CA ILE A 10 -30.23 12.30 -1.91
C ILE A 10 -29.34 11.81 -3.08
N LYS A 11 -28.13 12.33 -3.21
CA LYS A 11 -27.16 11.91 -4.23
C LYS A 11 -26.81 10.42 -4.11
N PHE A 12 -26.67 9.90 -2.90
CA PHE A 12 -26.46 8.46 -2.67
C PHE A 12 -27.67 7.64 -3.17
N ILE A 13 -28.89 8.01 -2.75
CA ILE A 13 -30.11 7.29 -3.13
C ILE A 13 -30.31 7.30 -4.65
N SER A 14 -30.13 8.46 -5.32
CA SER A 14 -30.32 8.56 -6.78
C SER A 14 -29.29 7.77 -7.59
N ARG A 15 -28.06 7.63 -7.09
CA ARG A 15 -27.00 6.86 -7.76
C ARG A 15 -27.06 5.37 -7.52
N THR A 16 -27.60 4.94 -6.40
CA THR A 16 -27.64 3.53 -5.98
C THR A 16 -28.18 2.57 -7.05
N PRO A 17 -29.31 2.80 -7.74
CA PRO A 17 -29.82 1.87 -8.75
C PRO A 17 -28.87 1.72 -9.94
N VAL A 18 -28.25 2.80 -10.37
CA VAL A 18 -27.29 2.80 -11.49
C VAL A 18 -26.05 2.00 -11.13
N GLU A 19 -25.46 2.25 -9.95
CA GLU A 19 -24.26 1.56 -9.51
C GLU A 19 -24.52 0.07 -9.25
N VAL A 20 -25.64 -0.29 -8.62
CA VAL A 20 -26.03 -1.71 -8.47
C VAL A 20 -26.24 -2.38 -9.82
N SER A 21 -26.85 -1.69 -10.80
CA SER A 21 -26.98 -2.21 -12.16
C SER A 21 -25.64 -2.50 -12.83
N LYS A 22 -24.62 -1.62 -12.61
CA LYS A 22 -23.26 -1.86 -13.10
C LYS A 22 -22.63 -3.10 -12.46
N ILE A 23 -22.80 -3.30 -11.15
CA ILE A 23 -22.30 -4.48 -10.42
C ILE A 23 -22.95 -5.76 -10.97
N VAL A 24 -24.28 -5.75 -11.16
CA VAL A 24 -25.03 -6.89 -11.70
C VAL A 24 -24.57 -7.28 -13.11
N ARG A 25 -24.28 -6.29 -13.96
CA ARG A 25 -23.82 -6.48 -15.35
C ARG A 25 -22.31 -6.64 -15.47
N GLY A 26 -21.56 -6.28 -14.43
CA GLY A 26 -20.10 -6.34 -14.42
C GLY A 26 -19.57 -7.76 -14.57
N GLU A 27 -18.37 -7.88 -15.08
CA GLU A 27 -17.68 -9.15 -15.24
C GLU A 27 -17.33 -9.78 -13.88
N SER A 28 -17.37 -11.12 -13.85
CA SER A 28 -16.88 -11.88 -12.69
C SER A 28 -15.35 -11.97 -12.71
N TYR A 29 -14.73 -11.85 -11.57
CA TYR A 29 -13.31 -12.18 -11.42
C TYR A 29 -13.05 -13.69 -11.45
N TYR A 30 -14.10 -14.50 -11.42
CA TYR A 30 -14.03 -15.97 -11.35
C TYR A 30 -14.93 -16.60 -12.43
N PRO A 31 -14.64 -16.37 -13.74
CA PRO A 31 -15.47 -16.86 -14.84
C PRO A 31 -15.49 -18.39 -14.92
N GLU A 32 -14.53 -19.08 -14.31
CA GLU A 32 -14.46 -20.54 -14.21
C GLU A 32 -15.48 -21.13 -13.22
N LYS A 33 -16.14 -20.30 -12.40
CA LYS A 33 -17.11 -20.70 -11.37
C LYS A 33 -18.54 -20.34 -11.77
N LYS A 34 -19.51 -21.06 -11.21
CA LYS A 34 -20.92 -20.82 -11.47
C LYS A 34 -21.41 -19.51 -10.82
N ARG A 35 -21.76 -18.53 -11.63
CA ARG A 35 -22.27 -17.23 -11.20
C ARG A 35 -23.70 -17.32 -10.67
N LYS A 36 -24.06 -16.46 -9.71
CA LYS A 36 -25.44 -16.22 -9.24
C LYS A 36 -26.27 -15.59 -10.34
N SER A 37 -27.62 -15.71 -10.23
CA SER A 37 -28.51 -14.99 -11.15
C SER A 37 -28.49 -13.48 -10.88
N SER A 38 -28.78 -12.68 -11.91
CA SER A 38 -28.86 -11.21 -11.79
C SER A 38 -29.81 -10.74 -10.68
N PRO A 39 -31.04 -11.33 -10.51
CA PRO A 39 -31.90 -10.98 -9.37
C PRO A 39 -31.25 -11.27 -8.01
N THR A 40 -30.51 -12.37 -7.88
CA THR A 40 -29.79 -12.70 -6.62
C THR A 40 -28.69 -11.70 -6.32
N ILE A 41 -27.87 -11.35 -7.32
CA ILE A 41 -26.81 -10.34 -7.18
C ILE A 41 -27.41 -8.98 -6.79
N PHE A 42 -28.53 -8.60 -7.41
CA PHE A 42 -29.24 -7.36 -7.09
C PHE A 42 -29.71 -7.36 -5.62
N LEU A 43 -30.35 -8.46 -5.18
CA LEU A 43 -30.84 -8.59 -3.81
C LEU A 43 -29.70 -8.56 -2.77
N ASP A 44 -28.61 -9.27 -3.03
CA ASP A 44 -27.42 -9.27 -2.16
C ASP A 44 -26.89 -7.84 -1.97
N ASN A 45 -26.78 -7.07 -3.06
CA ASN A 45 -26.32 -5.68 -2.99
C ASN A 45 -27.32 -4.76 -2.28
N LEU A 46 -28.63 -4.98 -2.47
CA LEU A 46 -29.64 -4.22 -1.74
C LEU A 46 -29.56 -4.47 -0.23
N LEU A 47 -29.45 -5.73 0.19
CA LEU A 47 -29.26 -6.11 1.59
C LEU A 47 -27.97 -5.52 2.18
N TRP A 48 -26.88 -5.55 1.41
CA TRP A 48 -25.62 -4.91 1.82
C TRP A 48 -25.80 -3.41 2.08
N ILE A 49 -26.48 -2.68 1.17
CA ILE A 49 -26.73 -1.25 1.28
C ILE A 49 -27.62 -0.95 2.50
N ILE A 50 -28.65 -1.75 2.75
CA ILE A 50 -29.52 -1.59 3.91
C ILE A 50 -28.71 -1.75 5.21
N LYS A 51 -27.85 -2.77 5.29
CA LYS A 51 -27.04 -3.11 6.46
C LYS A 51 -25.90 -2.14 6.71
N ASN A 52 -25.15 -1.79 5.65
CA ASN A 52 -23.88 -1.08 5.78
C ASN A 52 -23.93 0.40 5.39
N LYS A 53 -25.01 0.85 4.71
CA LYS A 53 -25.21 2.23 4.20
C LYS A 53 -24.17 2.66 3.17
N GLU A 54 -23.63 1.70 2.43
CA GLU A 54 -22.65 1.89 1.34
C GLU A 54 -22.88 0.93 0.20
N ILE A 55 -22.38 1.23 -1.00
CA ILE A 55 -22.41 0.36 -2.18
C ILE A 55 -21.21 -0.58 -2.13
N ASN A 56 -21.41 -1.86 -2.42
CA ASN A 56 -20.34 -2.84 -2.50
C ASN A 56 -19.70 -2.88 -3.89
N TYR A 57 -18.88 -1.87 -4.20
CA TYR A 57 -18.19 -1.79 -5.50
C TYR A 57 -17.29 -2.99 -5.79
N PHE A 58 -16.87 -3.72 -4.78
CA PHE A 58 -15.97 -4.87 -4.88
C PHE A 58 -16.68 -6.22 -4.82
N TYR A 59 -18.01 -6.22 -5.03
CA TYR A 59 -18.85 -7.42 -4.97
C TYR A 59 -18.33 -8.53 -5.90
N ASN A 60 -18.03 -8.20 -7.17
CA ASN A 60 -17.55 -9.17 -8.16
C ASN A 60 -16.08 -9.55 -7.94
N SER A 61 -15.20 -8.60 -7.57
CA SER A 61 -13.80 -8.90 -7.29
C SER A 61 -13.60 -9.72 -6.03
N ASN A 62 -14.47 -9.55 -5.05
CA ASN A 62 -14.52 -10.39 -3.85
C ASN A 62 -15.13 -11.79 -4.11
N GLY A 63 -15.62 -12.07 -5.32
CA GLY A 63 -16.25 -13.35 -5.68
C GLY A 63 -17.61 -13.59 -5.02
N LEU A 64 -18.27 -12.52 -4.57
CA LEU A 64 -19.60 -12.61 -3.96
C LEU A 64 -20.70 -12.93 -4.99
N ASP A 65 -20.42 -12.75 -6.25
CA ASP A 65 -21.27 -13.12 -7.37
C ASP A 65 -21.28 -14.64 -7.67
N ILE A 66 -20.46 -15.42 -6.96
CA ILE A 66 -20.33 -16.88 -7.17
C ILE A 66 -21.26 -17.66 -6.24
N LYS A 67 -21.94 -18.69 -6.78
CA LYS A 67 -22.83 -19.55 -6.00
C LYS A 67 -22.05 -20.39 -4.99
N ASN A 68 -22.58 -20.48 -3.77
CA ASN A 68 -22.12 -21.39 -2.71
C ASN A 68 -20.61 -21.30 -2.43
N TRP A 69 -20.08 -20.09 -2.47
CA TRP A 69 -18.65 -19.87 -2.23
C TRP A 69 -18.40 -18.88 -1.09
N ARG A 70 -18.60 -17.60 -1.31
CA ARG A 70 -18.34 -16.54 -0.33
C ARG A 70 -19.63 -15.80 0.02
N THR A 71 -19.74 -15.31 1.25
CA THR A 71 -20.89 -14.53 1.70
C THR A 71 -20.52 -13.09 2.05
N PRO A 72 -21.43 -12.13 1.87
CA PRO A 72 -21.13 -10.73 2.21
C PRO A 72 -20.76 -10.50 3.69
N ASP A 73 -21.23 -11.37 4.59
CA ASP A 73 -20.97 -11.24 6.03
C ASP A 73 -19.52 -11.54 6.43
N GLU A 74 -18.77 -12.21 5.59
CA GLU A 74 -17.33 -12.46 5.79
C GLU A 74 -16.48 -11.20 5.56
N PHE A 75 -17.03 -10.19 4.86
CA PHE A 75 -16.27 -9.03 4.41
C PHE A 75 -16.46 -7.81 5.31
N LEU A 76 -15.37 -7.04 5.46
CA LEU A 76 -15.38 -5.73 6.09
C LEU A 76 -15.97 -4.69 5.12
N PRO A 77 -17.04 -3.96 5.49
CA PRO A 77 -17.55 -2.85 4.70
C PRO A 77 -16.52 -1.71 4.70
N ASP A 78 -16.18 -1.17 3.51
CA ASP A 78 -15.04 -0.28 3.34
C ASP A 78 -15.16 1.01 4.18
N MET A 79 -16.25 1.75 4.05
CA MET A 79 -16.41 3.02 4.76
C MET A 79 -16.57 2.85 6.28
N LYS A 80 -17.27 1.81 6.71
CA LYS A 80 -17.45 1.50 8.13
C LYS A 80 -16.12 1.07 8.76
N PHE A 81 -15.40 0.21 8.05
CA PHE A 81 -14.09 -0.27 8.48
C PHE A 81 -13.06 0.87 8.56
N ARG A 82 -13.00 1.75 7.56
CA ARG A 82 -12.08 2.91 7.58
C ARG A 82 -12.29 3.77 8.83
N LYS A 83 -13.53 4.05 9.19
CA LYS A 83 -13.83 4.81 10.42
C LYS A 83 -13.42 4.06 11.68
N GLU A 84 -13.68 2.75 11.75
CA GLU A 84 -13.30 1.92 12.89
C GLU A 84 -11.78 1.88 13.07
N ARG A 85 -11.04 1.65 11.98
CA ARG A 85 -9.58 1.67 11.95
C ARG A 85 -9.04 3.05 12.36
N GLU A 86 -9.57 4.13 11.78
CA GLU A 86 -9.17 5.50 12.11
C GLU A 86 -9.36 5.81 13.61
N LEU A 87 -10.48 5.38 14.19
CA LEU A 87 -10.71 5.51 15.62
C LEU A 87 -9.74 4.68 16.46
N GLY A 88 -9.48 3.43 16.05
CA GLY A 88 -8.52 2.55 16.73
C GLY A 88 -7.08 3.02 16.64
N ASN A 89 -6.72 3.67 15.54
CA ASN A 89 -5.37 4.23 15.33
C ASN A 89 -5.23 5.68 15.85
N SER A 90 -6.34 6.34 16.21
CA SER A 90 -6.29 7.75 16.66
C SER A 90 -5.66 7.85 18.05
N CYS A 91 -4.53 8.52 18.12
CA CYS A 91 -3.75 8.75 19.35
C CYS A 91 -3.65 10.26 19.62
N LYS A 92 -4.78 10.96 19.50
CA LYS A 92 -4.85 12.41 19.69
C LYS A 92 -4.67 12.79 21.16
N ASN A 93 -3.83 13.77 21.37
CA ASN A 93 -3.80 14.51 22.62
C ASN A 93 -4.45 15.89 22.39
N GLU A 94 -5.70 16.03 22.81
CA GLU A 94 -6.46 17.27 22.57
C GLU A 94 -5.89 18.48 23.33
N LYS A 95 -5.29 18.26 24.51
CA LYS A 95 -4.69 19.33 25.32
C LYS A 95 -3.54 20.02 24.59
N PHE A 96 -2.72 19.28 23.87
CA PHE A 96 -1.54 19.79 23.16
C PHE A 96 -1.71 19.80 21.64
N ASN A 97 -2.90 19.44 21.14
CA ASN A 97 -3.25 19.44 19.72
C ASN A 97 -2.27 18.65 18.82
N TYR A 98 -1.80 17.49 19.27
CA TYR A 98 -1.01 16.59 18.42
C TYR A 98 -1.63 15.19 18.32
N ASN A 99 -1.26 14.48 17.27
CA ASN A 99 -1.61 13.08 17.06
C ASN A 99 -0.33 12.28 16.86
N TYR A 100 -0.09 11.27 17.70
CA TYR A 100 1.09 10.38 17.66
C TYR A 100 1.28 9.68 16.29
N ILE A 101 0.20 9.52 15.53
CA ILE A 101 0.24 8.95 14.18
C ILE A 101 1.14 9.73 13.20
N ALA A 102 1.47 10.99 13.50
CA ALA A 102 2.41 11.77 12.71
C ALA A 102 3.78 11.08 12.56
N MET A 103 4.19 10.27 13.55
CA MET A 103 5.44 9.49 13.50
C MET A 103 5.43 8.41 12.40
N LEU A 104 4.27 7.95 11.96
CA LEU A 104 4.14 7.03 10.82
C LEU A 104 4.06 7.77 9.49
N ARG A 105 3.41 8.95 9.48
CA ARG A 105 3.10 9.69 8.25
C ARG A 105 4.24 10.57 7.76
N ASP A 106 5.06 11.09 8.66
CA ASP A 106 6.28 11.81 8.29
C ASP A 106 7.39 10.81 7.98
N LYS A 107 7.78 10.73 6.71
CA LYS A 107 8.74 9.71 6.24
C LYS A 107 10.13 9.87 6.84
N TYR A 108 10.54 11.11 7.14
CA TYR A 108 11.84 11.35 7.78
C TYR A 108 11.83 10.94 9.25
N VAL A 109 10.78 11.33 9.99
CA VAL A 109 10.60 10.92 11.39
C VAL A 109 10.49 9.40 11.50
N PHE A 110 9.69 8.78 10.63
CA PHE A 110 9.52 7.33 10.56
C PHE A 110 10.87 6.61 10.36
N ALA A 111 11.61 6.99 9.31
CA ALA A 111 12.89 6.37 8.99
C ALA A 111 13.92 6.57 10.11
N SER A 112 14.07 7.80 10.59
CA SER A 112 15.05 8.13 11.65
C SER A 112 14.74 7.43 12.98
N TYR A 113 13.45 7.40 13.38
CA TYR A 113 13.04 6.74 14.61
C TYR A 113 13.27 5.24 14.55
N LEU A 114 12.80 4.58 13.49
CA LEU A 114 12.97 3.14 13.36
C LEU A 114 14.44 2.74 13.17
N SER A 115 15.22 3.46 12.39
CA SER A 115 16.68 3.20 12.30
C SER A 115 17.35 3.20 13.67
N TYR A 116 16.98 4.12 14.55
CA TYR A 116 17.51 4.19 15.90
C TYR A 116 17.07 3.02 16.79
N VAL A 117 15.78 2.61 16.72
CA VAL A 117 15.21 1.65 17.70
C VAL A 117 15.28 0.18 17.26
N ILE A 118 15.35 -0.11 15.95
CA ILE A 118 15.38 -1.49 15.43
C ILE A 118 16.59 -1.81 14.55
N GLY A 119 17.40 -0.80 14.20
CA GLY A 119 18.62 -0.94 13.40
C GLY A 119 18.58 -0.19 12.07
N GLU A 120 19.70 0.42 11.70
CA GLU A 120 19.85 1.16 10.45
C GLU A 120 19.70 0.26 9.21
N ASP A 121 20.09 -1.00 9.32
CA ASP A 121 19.98 -2.03 8.27
C ASP A 121 18.54 -2.54 8.05
N LYS A 122 17.59 -2.08 8.86
CA LYS A 122 16.19 -2.52 8.83
C LYS A 122 15.22 -1.51 8.18
N VAL A 123 15.71 -0.35 7.81
CA VAL A 123 14.92 0.74 7.21
C VAL A 123 15.68 1.29 6.01
N VAL A 124 14.97 1.76 4.97
CA VAL A 124 15.63 2.39 3.82
C VAL A 124 16.43 3.61 4.29
N PRO A 125 17.74 3.68 4.02
CA PRO A 125 18.56 4.80 4.44
C PRO A 125 18.08 6.12 3.84
N THR A 126 17.88 7.12 4.69
CA THR A 126 17.64 8.51 4.26
C THR A 126 18.96 9.24 4.32
N ILE A 127 19.44 9.73 3.17
CA ILE A 127 20.77 10.34 3.02
C ILE A 127 20.73 11.86 3.14
N ALA A 128 19.63 12.49 2.67
CA ALA A 128 19.50 13.94 2.72
C ALA A 128 18.02 14.38 2.75
N LEU A 129 17.83 15.65 3.13
CA LEU A 129 16.54 16.35 3.11
C LEU A 129 16.64 17.53 2.14
N TYR A 130 15.59 17.77 1.38
CA TYR A 130 15.50 18.91 0.47
C TYR A 130 14.37 19.86 0.88
N ASN A 131 14.67 21.14 0.83
CA ASN A 131 13.70 22.22 1.04
C ASN A 131 14.10 23.49 0.25
N ASN A 132 13.30 23.88 -0.72
CA ASN A 132 13.46 25.14 -1.48
C ASN A 132 14.89 25.40 -2.03
N GLY A 133 15.46 24.43 -2.74
CA GLY A 133 16.77 24.56 -3.37
C GLY A 133 17.97 24.14 -2.49
N GLU A 134 17.75 24.01 -1.19
CA GLU A 134 18.80 23.58 -0.26
C GLU A 134 18.67 22.08 0.08
N VAL A 135 19.81 21.40 0.15
CA VAL A 135 19.93 20.00 0.55
C VAL A 135 20.69 19.92 1.86
N TYR A 136 20.08 19.34 2.88
CA TYR A 136 20.73 19.04 4.14
C TYR A 136 21.23 17.60 4.14
N LEU A 137 22.56 17.42 4.14
CA LEU A 137 23.21 16.10 4.23
C LEU A 137 23.18 15.62 5.67
N LEU A 138 22.54 14.44 5.90
CA LEU A 138 22.36 13.91 7.26
C LEU A 138 23.67 13.40 7.87
N GLY A 139 24.57 12.84 7.05
CA GLY A 139 25.87 12.32 7.50
C GLY A 139 26.79 13.44 7.98
N GLU A 140 27.04 14.42 7.12
CA GLU A 140 27.96 15.54 7.36
C GLU A 140 27.33 16.67 8.18
N ARG A 141 26.00 16.74 8.26
CA ARG A 141 25.22 17.78 8.94
C ARG A 141 25.46 19.18 8.37
N ILE A 142 25.58 19.29 7.06
CA ILE A 142 25.78 20.55 6.33
C ILE A 142 24.69 20.79 5.29
N TYR A 143 24.51 22.04 4.90
CA TYR A 143 23.66 22.45 3.79
C TYR A 143 24.53 22.67 2.54
N ILE A 144 24.02 22.17 1.41
CA ILE A 144 24.63 22.35 0.08
C ILE A 144 23.53 22.66 -0.96
N SER A 145 23.92 23.08 -2.16
CA SER A 145 22.98 23.24 -3.27
C SER A 145 22.51 21.87 -3.81
N LEU A 146 21.39 21.84 -4.53
CA LEU A 146 20.95 20.62 -5.23
C LEU A 146 21.97 20.18 -6.28
N GLU A 147 22.64 21.14 -6.94
CA GLU A 147 23.70 20.87 -7.91
C GLU A 147 24.92 20.19 -7.28
N ASP A 148 25.35 20.66 -6.12
CA ASP A 148 26.47 20.06 -5.38
C ASP A 148 26.14 18.67 -4.81
N PHE A 149 24.87 18.42 -4.50
CA PHE A 149 24.39 17.12 -4.08
C PHE A 149 24.37 16.12 -5.23
N LEU A 150 23.86 16.52 -6.39
CA LEU A 150 23.75 15.68 -7.57
C LEU A 150 25.07 15.68 -8.38
N LYS A 151 26.10 15.04 -7.81
CA LYS A 151 27.37 14.79 -8.50
C LYS A 151 27.25 13.66 -9.52
N GLU A 152 28.27 13.51 -10.37
CA GLU A 152 28.33 12.43 -11.35
C GLU A 152 28.11 11.06 -10.68
N ASP A 153 27.38 10.18 -11.37
CA ASP A 153 26.95 8.85 -10.90
C ASP A 153 26.02 8.85 -9.67
N THR A 154 25.49 10.02 -9.26
CA THR A 154 24.47 10.07 -8.21
C THR A 154 23.16 9.48 -8.70
N LYS A 155 22.60 8.54 -7.96
CA LYS A 155 21.27 7.99 -8.19
C LYS A 155 20.53 7.88 -6.87
N VAL A 156 19.42 8.62 -6.75
CA VAL A 156 18.65 8.71 -5.49
C VAL A 156 17.16 8.57 -5.72
N PHE A 157 16.48 8.03 -4.74
CA PHE A 157 15.03 7.94 -4.70
C PHE A 157 14.45 9.12 -3.93
N CYS A 158 13.63 9.93 -4.60
CA CYS A 158 13.03 11.14 -4.06
C CYS A 158 11.58 10.88 -3.64
N LYS A 159 11.22 11.29 -2.44
CA LYS A 159 9.84 11.23 -1.93
C LYS A 159 9.49 12.52 -1.22
N ILE A 160 8.26 12.99 -1.42
CA ILE A 160 7.73 14.06 -0.57
C ILE A 160 7.57 13.55 0.88
N ILE A 161 7.94 14.38 1.87
CA ILE A 161 7.95 13.96 3.28
C ILE A 161 6.57 13.53 3.75
N ASN A 162 5.53 14.29 3.43
CA ASN A 162 4.15 14.09 3.93
C ASN A 162 3.16 13.66 2.83
N GLY A 163 3.61 13.08 1.70
CA GLY A 163 2.76 12.62 0.61
C GLY A 163 2.14 11.24 0.88
N GLU A 164 0.98 10.98 0.27
CA GLU A 164 0.26 9.71 0.33
C GLU A 164 0.18 9.05 -1.07
N GLY A 165 0.25 7.73 -1.15
CA GLY A 165 -0.17 6.97 -2.32
C GLY A 165 0.70 7.08 -3.57
N SER A 166 2.00 7.26 -3.48
CA SER A 166 2.94 7.45 -4.59
C SER A 166 2.88 8.84 -5.26
N GLU A 167 2.27 9.82 -4.60
CA GLU A 167 2.35 11.21 -5.04
C GLU A 167 3.79 11.71 -4.93
N GLU A 168 4.29 12.32 -6.03
CA GLU A 168 5.62 12.92 -6.10
C GLU A 168 6.76 11.99 -5.64
N VAL A 169 6.77 10.78 -6.20
CA VAL A 169 7.83 9.79 -6.02
C VAL A 169 8.56 9.64 -7.35
N PHE A 170 9.88 9.82 -7.35
CA PHE A 170 10.69 9.69 -8.56
C PHE A 170 12.16 9.38 -8.24
N ILE A 171 12.86 8.83 -9.23
CA ILE A 171 14.31 8.61 -9.18
C ILE A 171 14.99 9.77 -9.89
N VAL A 172 15.98 10.37 -9.25
CA VAL A 172 16.91 11.33 -9.88
C VAL A 172 18.24 10.63 -10.08
N GLU A 173 18.77 10.77 -11.29
CA GLU A 173 20.09 10.24 -11.67
C GLU A 173 20.88 11.33 -12.40
N LYS A 174 22.16 11.48 -12.06
CA LYS A 174 23.12 12.27 -12.85
C LYS A 174 24.12 11.31 -13.47
N LYS A 175 24.21 11.33 -14.79
CA LYS A 175 25.07 10.43 -15.57
C LYS A 175 25.56 11.11 -16.84
N GLU A 176 26.87 10.99 -17.13
CA GLU A 176 27.50 11.56 -18.34
C GLU A 176 27.26 13.08 -18.48
N GLY A 177 27.18 13.80 -17.35
CA GLY A 177 26.94 15.23 -17.29
C GLY A 177 25.47 15.64 -17.39
N ASP A 178 24.55 14.72 -17.68
CA ASP A 178 23.10 14.97 -17.84
C ASP A 178 22.30 14.55 -16.60
N TYR A 179 21.16 15.21 -16.39
CA TYR A 179 20.20 14.86 -15.36
C TYR A 179 19.05 14.05 -15.94
N PHE A 180 18.59 13.07 -15.18
CA PHE A 180 17.43 12.22 -15.53
C PHE A 180 16.45 12.14 -14.37
N VAL A 181 15.16 12.18 -14.69
CA VAL A 181 14.06 11.88 -13.77
C VAL A 181 13.29 10.68 -14.35
N ASN A 182 13.26 9.56 -13.62
CA ASN A 182 12.64 8.32 -14.08
C ASN A 182 13.12 7.86 -15.49
N ASN A 183 14.42 7.98 -15.76
CA ASN A 183 15.09 7.72 -17.04
C ASN A 183 14.76 8.73 -18.18
N GLU A 184 13.97 9.77 -17.93
CA GLU A 184 13.74 10.84 -18.88
C GLU A 184 14.75 11.97 -18.64
N LYS A 185 15.42 12.44 -19.72
CA LYS A 185 16.39 13.51 -19.63
C LYS A 185 15.70 14.83 -19.22
N THR A 186 16.32 15.55 -18.32
CA THR A 186 15.82 16.82 -17.77
C THR A 186 16.98 17.79 -17.53
N THR A 187 16.67 19.00 -17.09
CA THR A 187 17.65 19.99 -16.65
C THR A 187 17.56 20.21 -15.14
N LEU A 188 18.62 20.75 -14.54
CA LEU A 188 18.61 21.09 -13.12
C LEU A 188 17.46 22.06 -12.79
N SER A 189 17.24 23.08 -13.63
CA SER A 189 16.17 24.06 -13.44
C SER A 189 14.76 23.45 -13.49
N GLU A 190 14.52 22.47 -14.38
CA GLU A 190 13.25 21.74 -14.42
C GLU A 190 13.06 20.87 -13.19
N LEU A 191 14.14 20.22 -12.71
CA LEU A 191 14.11 19.43 -11.49
C LEU A 191 13.80 20.30 -10.27
N GLU A 192 14.47 21.46 -10.12
CA GLU A 192 14.19 22.44 -9.07
C GLU A 192 12.75 22.94 -9.12
N SER A 193 12.24 23.26 -10.31
CA SER A 193 10.85 23.66 -10.52
C SER A 193 9.87 22.56 -10.11
N LYS A 194 10.17 21.30 -10.43
CA LYS A 194 9.36 20.13 -10.01
C LYS A 194 9.32 19.95 -8.50
N MET A 195 10.38 20.30 -7.81
CA MET A 195 10.52 20.16 -6.36
C MET A 195 10.14 21.42 -5.58
N GLN A 196 9.78 22.49 -6.29
CA GLN A 196 9.41 23.76 -5.68
C GLN A 196 8.21 23.61 -4.73
N ASP A 197 8.19 24.39 -3.65
CA ASP A 197 7.13 24.43 -2.63
C ASP A 197 6.86 23.10 -1.87
N SER A 198 7.69 22.09 -2.09
CA SER A 198 7.59 20.80 -1.44
C SER A 198 8.87 20.43 -0.68
N LYS A 199 8.73 19.59 0.34
CA LYS A 199 9.84 19.05 1.12
C LYS A 199 10.05 17.59 0.75
N PHE A 200 11.27 17.24 0.36
CA PHE A 200 11.62 15.87 -0.04
C PHE A 200 12.62 15.23 0.91
N ILE A 201 12.56 13.91 0.98
CA ILE A 201 13.66 13.08 1.44
C ILE A 201 14.33 12.42 0.24
N PHE A 202 15.66 12.34 0.31
CA PHE A 202 16.48 11.55 -0.59
C PHE A 202 16.88 10.26 0.10
N GLN A 203 16.60 9.14 -0.52
CA GLN A 203 16.88 7.81 -0.01
C GLN A 203 17.73 7.03 -1.01
N ASP A 204 18.46 6.05 -0.52
CA ASP A 204 19.15 5.10 -1.39
C ASP A 204 18.18 4.33 -2.27
N VAL A 205 18.60 4.05 -3.50
CA VAL A 205 17.85 3.19 -4.39
C VAL A 205 17.99 1.74 -3.91
N ILE A 206 16.86 1.12 -3.59
CA ILE A 206 16.82 -0.25 -3.07
C ILE A 206 17.32 -1.24 -4.12
N GLN A 207 18.33 -2.02 -3.77
CA GLN A 207 18.71 -3.20 -4.54
C GLN A 207 17.77 -4.36 -4.16
N GLN A 208 16.88 -4.71 -5.06
CA GLN A 208 15.92 -5.78 -4.85
C GLN A 208 16.58 -7.16 -4.94
N HIS A 209 16.12 -8.11 -4.11
CA HIS A 209 16.57 -9.51 -4.15
C HIS A 209 16.31 -10.17 -5.51
N GLU A 210 17.22 -11.03 -5.98
CA GLU A 210 17.17 -11.65 -7.31
C GLU A 210 15.88 -12.44 -7.59
N LEU A 211 15.30 -13.11 -6.58
CA LEU A 211 14.04 -13.85 -6.75
C LEU A 211 12.88 -12.90 -7.06
N LEU A 212 12.85 -11.70 -6.47
CA LEU A 212 11.83 -10.72 -6.81
C LEU A 212 12.09 -10.07 -8.17
N ASN A 213 13.37 -9.87 -8.55
CA ASN A 213 13.74 -9.40 -9.87
C ASN A 213 13.32 -10.38 -10.99
N LYS A 214 13.29 -11.68 -10.71
CA LYS A 214 12.77 -12.70 -11.66
C LYS A 214 11.27 -12.53 -11.92
N ILE A 215 10.50 -12.05 -10.95
CA ILE A 215 9.08 -11.77 -11.14
C ILE A 215 8.93 -10.44 -11.88
N ASN A 216 9.52 -9.37 -11.37
CA ASN A 216 9.49 -8.05 -11.98
C ASN A 216 10.71 -7.23 -11.54
N ASN A 217 11.45 -6.71 -12.52
CA ASN A 217 12.65 -5.89 -12.32
C ASN A 217 12.47 -4.40 -12.69
N SER A 218 11.28 -4.01 -13.12
CA SER A 218 11.00 -2.61 -13.49
C SER A 218 10.78 -1.70 -12.29
N SER A 219 10.35 -2.27 -11.17
CA SER A 219 10.13 -1.56 -9.89
C SER A 219 10.56 -2.42 -8.71
N VAL A 220 10.73 -1.80 -7.56
CA VAL A 220 10.82 -2.53 -6.29
C VAL A 220 9.44 -3.12 -6.00
N ASN A 221 9.38 -4.44 -5.85
CA ASN A 221 8.16 -5.18 -5.51
C ASN A 221 8.07 -5.24 -4.00
N THR A 222 6.98 -4.75 -3.43
CA THR A 222 6.86 -4.61 -1.98
C THR A 222 5.86 -5.61 -1.40
N ILE A 223 6.20 -6.17 -0.26
CA ILE A 223 5.26 -6.94 0.55
C ILE A 223 4.43 -5.94 1.36
N ARG A 224 3.13 -5.86 1.08
CA ARG A 224 2.16 -5.24 1.98
C ARG A 224 1.77 -6.27 3.03
N ILE A 225 2.16 -6.05 4.28
CA ILE A 225 1.81 -6.89 5.41
C ILE A 225 1.12 -6.04 6.48
N THR A 226 -0.04 -6.49 6.95
CA THR A 226 -0.83 -5.75 7.93
C THR A 226 -0.74 -6.41 9.29
N THR A 227 -0.36 -5.65 10.30
CA THR A 227 -0.30 -6.13 11.69
C THR A 227 -1.39 -5.46 12.53
N VAL A 228 -1.91 -6.22 13.50
CA VAL A 228 -2.94 -5.77 14.44
C VAL A 228 -2.45 -6.05 15.86
N ARG A 229 -2.54 -5.04 16.72
CA ARG A 229 -2.33 -5.16 18.17
C ARG A 229 -3.65 -5.48 18.83
N GLY A 230 -3.75 -6.65 19.45
CA GLY A 230 -4.88 -7.06 20.25
C GLY A 230 -4.93 -6.35 21.61
N ILE A 231 -6.02 -6.57 22.36
CA ILE A 231 -6.21 -6.01 23.69
C ILE A 231 -5.12 -6.51 24.67
N SER A 232 -4.66 -7.73 24.51
CA SER A 232 -3.54 -8.30 25.30
C SER A 232 -2.19 -7.62 25.01
N GLY A 233 -2.09 -6.76 24.00
CA GLY A 233 -0.85 -6.18 23.51
C GLY A 233 -0.09 -7.07 22.51
N LYS A 234 -0.57 -8.28 22.24
CA LYS A 234 0.02 -9.17 21.25
C LYS A 234 -0.17 -8.61 19.84
N ILE A 235 0.89 -8.66 19.04
CA ILE A 235 0.87 -8.23 17.65
C ILE A 235 0.76 -9.47 16.76
N ASN A 236 -0.19 -9.46 15.84
CA ASN A 236 -0.44 -10.56 14.93
C ASN A 236 -0.57 -10.04 13.49
N VAL A 237 -0.23 -10.89 12.53
CA VAL A 237 -0.42 -10.61 11.10
C VAL A 237 -1.88 -10.87 10.72
N LEU A 238 -2.54 -9.84 10.20
CA LEU A 238 -3.89 -9.95 9.67
C LEU A 238 -3.89 -10.58 8.27
N ASN A 239 -3.07 -10.02 7.38
CA ASN A 239 -2.94 -10.48 5.99
C ASN A 239 -1.62 -9.99 5.38
N SER A 240 -1.27 -10.59 4.24
CA SER A 240 -0.11 -10.20 3.45
C SER A 240 -0.34 -10.41 1.96
N PHE A 241 0.22 -9.53 1.14
CA PHE A 241 0.25 -9.69 -0.31
C PHE A 241 1.45 -8.99 -0.92
N LEU A 242 1.95 -9.54 -2.01
CA LEU A 242 3.01 -8.95 -2.82
C LEU A 242 2.39 -7.95 -3.79
N ARG A 243 2.92 -6.74 -3.85
CA ARG A 243 2.62 -5.74 -4.88
C ARG A 243 3.68 -5.85 -5.98
N LEU A 244 3.23 -5.81 -7.22
CA LEU A 244 4.07 -5.93 -8.40
C LEU A 244 3.71 -4.86 -9.41
N GLY A 245 4.71 -4.21 -10.00
CA GLY A 245 4.50 -3.45 -11.23
C GLY A 245 4.05 -4.40 -12.35
N SER A 246 3.20 -3.94 -13.27
CA SER A 246 2.64 -4.77 -14.33
C SER A 246 3.05 -4.34 -15.75
N THR A 247 3.78 -3.24 -15.88
CA THR A 247 4.29 -2.69 -17.15
C THR A 247 5.80 -2.54 -17.11
N LYS A 248 6.45 -2.51 -18.29
CA LYS A 248 7.91 -2.37 -18.40
C LYS A 248 8.46 -1.06 -17.90
N ASP A 249 7.62 -0.01 -17.93
CA ASP A 249 7.99 1.36 -17.59
C ASP A 249 7.44 1.80 -16.22
N SER A 250 6.93 0.85 -15.43
CA SER A 250 6.40 1.15 -14.10
C SER A 250 7.52 1.23 -13.08
N PHE A 251 7.76 2.42 -12.53
CA PHE A 251 8.71 2.62 -11.41
C PHE A 251 8.08 2.34 -10.05
N VAL A 252 6.76 2.11 -10.01
CA VAL A 252 6.00 1.87 -8.79
C VAL A 252 5.15 0.61 -8.92
N ASP A 253 4.98 -0.09 -7.81
CA ASP A 253 4.18 -1.32 -7.69
C ASP A 253 2.74 -1.07 -7.23
N ASN A 254 2.26 0.18 -7.30
CA ASN A 254 0.97 0.56 -6.74
C ASN A 254 -0.20 -0.06 -7.54
N VAL A 255 -1.01 -0.84 -6.84
CA VAL A 255 -2.20 -1.51 -7.42
C VAL A 255 -3.20 -0.49 -8.00
N LYS A 256 -3.33 0.69 -7.40
CA LYS A 256 -4.24 1.77 -7.89
C LYS A 256 -3.80 2.36 -9.23
N THR A 257 -2.56 2.20 -9.62
CA THR A 257 -2.02 2.70 -10.90
C THR A 257 -1.74 1.57 -11.91
N GLY A 258 -2.39 0.41 -11.72
CA GLY A 258 -2.31 -0.72 -12.63
C GLY A 258 -1.36 -1.83 -12.20
N GLY A 259 -0.79 -1.76 -11.00
CA GLY A 259 -0.02 -2.86 -10.41
C GLY A 259 -0.90 -4.05 -10.03
N LEU A 260 -0.26 -5.16 -9.69
CA LEU A 260 -0.88 -6.41 -9.24
C LEU A 260 -0.75 -6.59 -7.73
N ALA A 261 -1.78 -7.18 -7.11
CA ALA A 261 -1.71 -7.73 -5.76
C ALA A 261 -1.79 -9.26 -5.82
N VAL A 262 -0.77 -9.95 -5.30
CA VAL A 262 -0.72 -11.42 -5.23
C VAL A 262 -0.70 -11.82 -3.76
N GLY A 263 -1.70 -12.59 -3.29
CA GLY A 263 -1.77 -13.06 -1.91
C GLY A 263 -0.56 -13.91 -1.53
N ILE A 264 -0.14 -13.81 -0.27
CA ILE A 264 0.94 -14.61 0.33
C ILE A 264 0.32 -15.46 1.43
N ASP A 265 0.63 -16.74 1.48
CA ASP A 265 0.19 -17.61 2.56
C ASP A 265 1.07 -17.49 3.82
N ASP A 266 0.72 -18.19 4.89
CA ASP A 266 1.43 -18.12 6.18
C ASP A 266 2.89 -18.59 6.10
N ASN A 267 3.26 -19.34 5.06
CA ASN A 267 4.61 -19.86 4.80
C ASN A 267 5.43 -18.98 3.84
N GLY A 268 4.87 -17.87 3.37
CA GLY A 268 5.54 -16.98 2.41
C GLY A 268 5.45 -17.42 0.96
N VAL A 269 4.50 -18.31 0.64
CA VAL A 269 4.27 -18.81 -0.71
C VAL A 269 3.20 -17.95 -1.40
N LEU A 270 3.44 -17.54 -2.65
CA LEU A 270 2.47 -16.82 -3.43
C LEU A 270 1.27 -17.71 -3.78
N ARG A 271 0.07 -17.13 -3.62
CA ARG A 271 -1.18 -17.74 -4.06
C ARG A 271 -1.29 -17.73 -5.58
N LYS A 272 -2.22 -18.49 -6.10
CA LYS A 272 -2.39 -18.73 -7.54
C LYS A 272 -2.59 -17.48 -8.39
N TYR A 273 -3.36 -16.49 -7.89
CA TYR A 273 -3.78 -15.36 -8.70
C TYR A 273 -3.24 -14.04 -8.19
N GLY A 274 -2.74 -13.21 -9.13
CA GLY A 274 -2.56 -11.80 -8.97
C GLY A 274 -3.79 -11.04 -9.48
N PHE A 275 -4.20 -10.01 -8.76
CA PHE A 275 -5.40 -9.23 -9.01
C PHE A 275 -5.05 -7.79 -9.35
N TYR A 276 -5.70 -7.26 -10.38
CA TYR A 276 -5.69 -5.84 -10.71
C TYR A 276 -6.80 -5.11 -9.94
N ASP A 277 -6.60 -3.80 -9.74
CA ASP A 277 -7.72 -2.91 -9.40
C ASP A 277 -8.50 -2.55 -10.68
N VAL A 278 -9.78 -2.30 -10.54
CA VAL A 278 -10.63 -1.79 -11.64
C VAL A 278 -10.18 -0.35 -11.96
N PRO A 279 -9.93 0.04 -13.23
CA PRO A 279 -10.33 -0.64 -14.48
C PRO A 279 -9.22 -1.46 -15.18
N PHE A 280 -8.10 -1.75 -14.53
CA PHE A 280 -6.89 -2.30 -15.19
C PHE A 280 -6.98 -3.78 -15.55
N GLY A 281 -8.02 -4.48 -15.12
CA GLY A 281 -8.23 -5.89 -15.42
C GLY A 281 -8.89 -6.65 -14.28
N THR A 282 -8.85 -7.98 -14.34
CA THR A 282 -9.41 -8.84 -13.29
C THR A 282 -8.32 -9.58 -12.52
N LYS A 283 -7.93 -10.74 -13.02
CA LYS A 283 -6.88 -11.57 -12.40
C LYS A 283 -6.03 -12.30 -13.46
N VAL A 284 -4.81 -12.63 -13.07
CA VAL A 284 -3.85 -13.41 -13.85
C VAL A 284 -3.18 -14.44 -12.95
N ASP A 285 -2.72 -15.58 -13.53
CA ASP A 285 -2.01 -16.63 -12.79
C ASP A 285 -0.49 -16.50 -12.89
N ARG A 286 -0.01 -15.54 -13.65
CA ARG A 286 1.41 -15.24 -13.90
C ARG A 286 1.65 -13.77 -14.14
N HIS A 287 2.87 -13.34 -13.96
CA HIS A 287 3.26 -11.96 -14.25
C HIS A 287 3.19 -11.67 -15.76
N PRO A 288 2.55 -10.55 -16.19
CA PRO A 288 2.27 -10.31 -17.61
C PRO A 288 3.50 -10.10 -18.49
N ILE A 289 4.64 -9.72 -17.89
CA ILE A 289 5.89 -9.46 -18.65
C ILE A 289 6.84 -10.66 -18.56
N SER A 290 7.18 -11.10 -17.34
CA SER A 290 8.15 -12.17 -17.13
C SER A 290 7.58 -13.57 -17.34
N ASN A 291 6.24 -13.71 -17.41
CA ASN A 291 5.54 -15.00 -17.41
C ASN A 291 5.80 -15.88 -16.18
N THR A 292 6.38 -15.34 -15.11
CA THR A 292 6.60 -16.06 -13.87
C THR A 292 5.26 -16.47 -13.26
N VAL A 293 5.05 -17.76 -13.03
CA VAL A 293 3.86 -18.32 -12.39
C VAL A 293 3.88 -17.98 -10.91
N PHE A 294 2.74 -17.52 -10.38
CA PHE A 294 2.64 -17.12 -8.96
C PHE A 294 2.47 -18.31 -8.03
N GLU A 295 1.60 -19.28 -8.40
CA GLU A 295 1.27 -20.43 -7.56
C GLU A 295 2.51 -21.22 -7.15
N GLY A 296 2.75 -21.31 -5.86
CA GLY A 296 3.91 -22.04 -5.32
C GLY A 296 5.23 -21.27 -5.32
N TYR A 297 5.25 -20.00 -5.74
CA TYR A 297 6.47 -19.19 -5.71
C TYR A 297 6.82 -18.82 -4.28
N GLN A 298 7.97 -19.30 -3.78
CA GLN A 298 8.46 -19.05 -2.43
C GLN A 298 9.17 -17.70 -2.35
N LEU A 299 8.71 -16.83 -1.44
CA LEU A 299 9.42 -15.58 -1.13
C LEU A 299 10.60 -15.86 -0.18
N PRO A 300 11.74 -15.21 -0.39
CA PRO A 300 12.89 -15.33 0.52
C PRO A 300 12.62 -14.54 1.82
N TYR A 301 13.30 -14.92 2.90
CA TYR A 301 13.30 -14.22 4.19
C TYR A 301 11.93 -14.01 4.82
N TRP A 302 10.98 -14.91 4.61
CA TRP A 302 9.58 -14.72 5.05
C TRP A 302 9.43 -14.59 6.57
N ASP A 303 10.15 -15.42 7.32
CA ASP A 303 10.09 -15.34 8.78
C ASP A 303 10.71 -14.04 9.29
N GLU A 304 11.82 -13.60 8.69
CA GLU A 304 12.45 -12.32 9.00
C GLU A 304 11.54 -11.13 8.66
N VAL A 305 10.72 -11.22 7.61
CA VAL A 305 9.70 -10.20 7.30
C VAL A 305 8.67 -10.09 8.43
N LYS A 306 8.16 -11.22 8.93
CA LYS A 306 7.19 -11.25 10.04
C LYS A 306 7.82 -10.68 11.32
N ASP A 307 9.03 -11.10 11.65
CA ASP A 307 9.77 -10.62 12.81
C ASP A 307 10.05 -9.13 12.75
N LEU A 308 10.43 -8.63 11.57
CA LEU A 308 10.70 -7.21 11.35
C LEU A 308 9.48 -6.34 11.62
N VAL A 309 8.32 -6.69 11.03
CA VAL A 309 7.10 -5.88 11.21
C VAL A 309 6.53 -5.99 12.62
N GLU A 310 6.72 -7.11 13.30
CA GLU A 310 6.34 -7.26 14.71
C GLU A 310 7.22 -6.37 15.60
N LYS A 311 8.54 -6.40 15.42
CA LYS A 311 9.49 -5.53 16.13
C LYS A 311 9.18 -4.04 15.89
N ALA A 312 8.91 -3.68 14.64
CA ALA A 312 8.56 -2.32 14.27
C ALA A 312 7.22 -1.88 14.90
N HIS A 313 6.18 -2.72 14.86
CA HIS A 313 4.88 -2.37 15.44
C HIS A 313 4.96 -2.19 16.96
N LYS A 314 5.82 -2.92 17.66
CA LYS A 314 6.07 -2.73 19.10
C LYS A 314 6.51 -1.32 19.44
N GLN A 315 7.19 -0.63 18.53
CA GLN A 315 7.65 0.74 18.72
C GLN A 315 6.52 1.79 18.61
N PHE A 316 5.41 1.43 17.96
CA PHE A 316 4.21 2.28 17.83
C PHE A 316 3.12 1.83 18.79
N TYR A 317 3.39 1.94 20.09
CA TYR A 317 2.59 1.38 21.18
C TYR A 317 1.10 1.75 21.11
N TYR A 318 0.76 2.98 20.71
CA TYR A 318 -0.62 3.46 20.68
C TYR A 318 -1.37 3.15 19.40
N VAL A 319 -0.72 2.60 18.38
CA VAL A 319 -1.35 2.33 17.08
C VAL A 319 -1.91 0.91 17.08
N GLN A 320 -3.20 0.76 16.80
CA GLN A 320 -3.88 -0.55 16.82
C GLN A 320 -3.52 -1.41 15.61
N SER A 321 -3.38 -0.80 14.42
CA SER A 321 -3.08 -1.56 13.21
C SER A 321 -2.24 -0.75 12.23
N ILE A 322 -1.26 -1.39 11.61
CA ILE A 322 -0.34 -0.77 10.67
C ILE A 322 -0.21 -1.67 9.43
N GLY A 323 -0.34 -1.07 8.25
CA GLY A 323 0.01 -1.70 6.98
C GLY A 323 1.44 -1.33 6.60
N TRP A 324 2.34 -2.29 6.64
CA TRP A 324 3.76 -2.13 6.35
C TRP A 324 4.05 -2.37 4.87
N ASP A 325 4.95 -1.58 4.32
CA ASP A 325 5.57 -1.84 3.03
C ASP A 325 7.01 -2.29 3.26
N VAL A 326 7.28 -3.54 2.91
CA VAL A 326 8.58 -4.20 3.11
C VAL A 326 9.18 -4.54 1.76
N ALA A 327 10.41 -4.12 1.52
CA ALA A 327 11.21 -4.62 0.40
C ALA A 327 12.12 -5.76 0.86
N ILE A 328 12.42 -6.69 -0.04
CA ILE A 328 13.41 -7.74 0.21
C ILE A 328 14.66 -7.44 -0.58
N THR A 329 15.76 -7.23 0.12
CA THR A 329 17.10 -7.02 -0.44
C THR A 329 17.92 -8.30 -0.42
N PRO A 330 19.10 -8.37 -1.05
CA PRO A 330 20.02 -9.49 -0.91
C PRO A 330 20.45 -9.76 0.56
N ASN A 331 20.37 -8.75 1.42
CA ASN A 331 20.76 -8.82 2.82
C ASN A 331 19.59 -9.02 3.80
N GLY A 332 18.38 -9.28 3.27
CA GLY A 332 17.17 -9.47 4.05
C GLY A 332 16.13 -8.37 3.88
N PRO A 333 15.04 -8.38 4.67
CA PRO A 333 13.94 -7.44 4.55
C PRO A 333 14.29 -6.07 5.16
N ILE A 334 13.78 -5.01 4.52
CA ILE A 334 13.86 -3.63 4.99
C ILE A 334 12.49 -2.94 4.92
N LEU A 335 12.19 -2.08 5.88
CA LEU A 335 10.98 -1.27 5.91
C LEU A 335 11.09 -0.06 5.00
N ILE A 336 10.07 0.15 4.19
CA ILE A 336 9.92 1.34 3.34
C ILE A 336 9.05 2.37 4.03
N GLU A 337 7.88 1.94 4.53
CA GLU A 337 6.91 2.80 5.24
C GLU A 337 5.93 2.00 6.09
N GLY A 338 5.27 2.69 7.03
CA GLY A 338 4.17 2.18 7.81
C GLY A 338 2.93 3.06 7.65
N ASN A 339 1.80 2.44 7.28
CA ASN A 339 0.55 3.13 6.95
C ASN A 339 -0.52 2.90 8.02
N ASP A 340 -0.94 3.94 8.73
CA ASP A 340 -2.07 3.88 9.66
C ASP A 340 -3.43 3.84 8.96
N ASN A 341 -3.49 4.34 7.71
CA ASN A 341 -4.72 4.43 6.90
C ASN A 341 -4.80 3.33 5.81
N TRP A 342 -4.15 2.18 6.04
CA TRP A 342 -4.15 1.06 5.10
C TRP A 342 -5.56 0.64 4.66
N GLY A 343 -5.72 0.25 3.39
CA GLY A 343 -7.00 -0.17 2.80
C GLY A 343 -7.22 -1.67 2.92
N SER A 344 -8.45 -2.09 3.30
CA SER A 344 -8.81 -3.52 3.37
C SER A 344 -9.15 -4.14 2.02
N ILE A 345 -9.35 -3.34 0.98
CA ILE A 345 -9.86 -3.82 -0.30
C ILE A 345 -8.91 -4.79 -1.01
N PRO A 346 -7.64 -4.43 -1.31
CA PRO A 346 -6.73 -5.39 -1.93
C PRO A 346 -6.56 -6.64 -1.09
N SER A 347 -6.47 -6.47 0.24
CA SER A 347 -6.37 -7.59 1.19
C SER A 347 -7.54 -8.56 1.06
N GLN A 348 -8.77 -8.06 1.01
CA GLN A 348 -9.97 -8.90 0.91
C GLN A 348 -10.13 -9.54 -0.48
N ILE A 349 -9.64 -8.89 -1.54
CA ILE A 349 -9.66 -9.50 -2.88
C ILE A 349 -8.75 -10.73 -2.92
N VAL A 350 -7.52 -10.61 -2.41
CA VAL A 350 -6.52 -11.69 -2.46
C VAL A 350 -6.75 -12.80 -1.44
N GLU A 351 -7.25 -12.47 -0.25
CA GLU A 351 -7.44 -13.44 0.86
C GLU A 351 -8.86 -14.01 0.91
N GLY A 352 -9.84 -13.18 0.60
CA GLY A 352 -11.25 -13.38 0.93
C GLY A 352 -11.69 -12.51 2.10
N GLY A 353 -12.79 -12.88 2.75
CA GLY A 353 -13.34 -12.13 3.89
C GLY A 353 -12.37 -12.06 5.06
N LEU A 354 -12.10 -10.85 5.56
CA LEU A 354 -11.20 -10.60 6.69
C LEU A 354 -11.93 -10.23 8.00
N LYS A 355 -13.25 -10.21 7.99
CA LYS A 355 -14.02 -9.64 9.09
C LYS A 355 -13.85 -10.44 10.38
N GLU A 356 -13.97 -11.77 10.34
CA GLU A 356 -13.81 -12.65 11.49
C GLU A 356 -12.39 -12.50 12.06
N LYS A 357 -11.37 -12.70 11.23
CA LYS A 357 -9.95 -12.59 11.63
C LYS A 357 -9.62 -11.21 12.21
N TRP A 358 -10.17 -10.12 11.63
CA TRP A 358 -9.98 -8.78 12.18
C TRP A 358 -10.48 -8.64 13.61
N TYR A 359 -11.72 -9.08 13.88
CA TYR A 359 -12.29 -8.95 15.21
C TYR A 359 -11.67 -9.93 16.22
N GLU A 360 -11.29 -11.13 15.79
CA GLU A 360 -10.56 -12.08 16.61
C GLU A 360 -9.20 -11.50 17.06
N LEU A 361 -8.39 -11.01 16.12
CA LEU A 361 -7.07 -10.45 16.44
C LEU A 361 -7.16 -9.16 17.26
N LYS A 362 -8.15 -8.32 16.99
CA LYS A 362 -8.35 -7.07 17.72
C LYS A 362 -8.76 -7.32 19.17
N ASN A 363 -9.56 -8.34 19.44
CA ASN A 363 -10.11 -8.64 20.77
C ASN A 363 -9.24 -9.60 21.58
N GLY A 364 -8.31 -10.31 20.95
CA GLY A 364 -7.32 -11.18 21.61
C GLY A 364 -6.09 -10.40 22.01
#